data_e919acf214b8725d84d92b45e0369821
#
_entry.id   e919acf214b8725d84d92b45e0369821
#
_cell.length_a   1.000
_cell.length_b   1.000
_cell.length_c   1.000
_cell.angle_alpha   90.00
_cell.angle_beta   90.00
_cell.angle_gamma   90.00
#
_symmetry.space_group_name_H-M   'P 1'
#
loop_
_entity.id
_entity.type
_entity.pdbx_description
1 polymer ?
#
loop_
_entity_poly.entity_id
_entity_poly.type
_entity_poly.pdbx_seq_one_letter_code
_entity_poly.pdbx_strand_id
1 'polypeptide(L)'
;MHYFEGLSFFMTLGLVLIVAFILNVFQKSTYYLSLLFSVVMVYFVFIKTPDQLIALLGFVVLGYILMQMTSKLKDRKKTMPIMVLLAGLPLIVVKVLPVFHVNGFGFLGISYMTFKLVQIIIEIYDELIEKPLSVLDYTHFLLFFPALSSGPIDRSRRFMDDWHKQRSRGEYLELAGTGIFRLVLGLFYKLVLSGMVFQHMNGPVEKDVTYLIGYMYLYTAYLFFDFAGYSLMAVGASNILGVETPMNFNFPFISIDIKDFWNRWHITLSTWLRDFVFSRVVMRFMRKKVFKKRLTTAMVAYMINMTFMGFWHGVTLDYIIYGVYHGVLMASFEWYQKKSKFYKKNKNKTWYKITSWLITMHLVMLGFLIFSGKPLLWISKLISMQ
;
A
#
# COMPACT_ATOMS: atom_id res chain seq x y z
N MET A 1 18.20 -2.22 -14.06
CA MET A 1 17.09 -1.38 -14.58
C MET A 1 16.38 -0.80 -13.37
N HIS A 2 16.11 0.51 -13.33
CA HIS A 2 15.33 1.09 -12.23
C HIS A 2 13.85 0.87 -12.48
N TYR A 3 13.12 0.53 -11.42
CA TYR A 3 11.71 0.17 -11.50
C TYR A 3 10.82 1.40 -11.73
N PHE A 4 10.06 1.41 -12.81
CA PHE A 4 9.28 2.56 -13.32
C PHE A 4 10.10 3.84 -13.53
N GLU A 5 11.38 3.68 -13.87
CA GLU A 5 12.28 4.78 -14.20
C GLU A 5 13.14 4.44 -15.42
N GLY A 6 13.46 5.48 -16.18
CA GLY A 6 14.36 5.38 -17.32
C GLY A 6 13.73 4.83 -18.60
N LEU A 7 14.28 5.26 -19.72
CA LEU A 7 13.78 4.95 -21.06
C LEU A 7 13.73 3.43 -21.34
N SER A 8 14.76 2.69 -20.95
CA SER A 8 14.83 1.23 -21.17
C SER A 8 13.70 0.48 -20.49
N PHE A 9 13.30 0.92 -19.29
CA PHE A 9 12.16 0.34 -18.58
C PHE A 9 10.85 0.55 -19.36
N PHE A 10 10.58 1.81 -19.76
CA PHE A 10 9.34 2.13 -20.45
C PHE A 10 9.27 1.54 -21.87
N MET A 11 10.40 1.40 -22.56
CA MET A 11 10.45 0.71 -23.85
C MET A 11 10.09 -0.78 -23.71
N THR A 12 10.67 -1.46 -22.70
CA THR A 12 10.37 -2.88 -22.47
C THR A 12 8.91 -3.06 -22.05
N LEU A 13 8.42 -2.23 -21.12
CA LEU A 13 7.02 -2.23 -20.72
C LEU A 13 6.10 -1.99 -21.93
N GLY A 14 6.38 -0.97 -22.73
CA GLY A 14 5.58 -0.64 -23.92
C GLY A 14 5.51 -1.80 -24.91
N LEU A 15 6.63 -2.46 -25.20
CA LEU A 15 6.65 -3.63 -26.07
C LEU A 15 5.74 -4.75 -25.56
N VAL A 16 5.84 -5.08 -24.27
CA VAL A 16 5.01 -6.14 -23.67
C VAL A 16 3.53 -5.75 -23.68
N LEU A 17 3.21 -4.48 -23.39
CA LEU A 17 1.83 -4.00 -23.40
C LEU A 17 1.23 -4.02 -24.80
N ILE A 18 2.01 -3.73 -25.86
CA ILE A 18 1.58 -3.84 -27.25
C ILE A 18 1.27 -5.32 -27.60
N VAL A 19 2.17 -6.24 -27.25
CA VAL A 19 1.93 -7.67 -27.50
C VAL A 19 0.71 -8.16 -26.71
N ALA A 20 0.57 -7.76 -25.45
CA ALA A 20 -0.59 -8.11 -24.62
C ALA A 20 -1.90 -7.55 -25.22
N PHE A 21 -1.88 -6.30 -25.69
CA PHE A 21 -3.02 -5.67 -26.35
C PHE A 21 -3.47 -6.47 -27.57
N ILE A 22 -2.52 -6.82 -28.46
CA ILE A 22 -2.80 -7.62 -29.66
C ILE A 22 -3.41 -8.97 -29.28
N LEU A 23 -2.81 -9.70 -28.33
CA LEU A 23 -3.32 -11.01 -27.91
C LEU A 23 -4.74 -10.91 -27.35
N ASN A 24 -5.01 -9.96 -26.47
CA ASN A 24 -6.34 -9.80 -25.89
C ASN A 24 -7.40 -9.35 -26.92
N VAL A 25 -7.04 -8.52 -27.91
CA VAL A 25 -7.93 -8.14 -29.03
C VAL A 25 -8.37 -9.38 -29.84
N PHE A 26 -7.47 -10.36 -29.96
CA PHE A 26 -7.76 -11.67 -30.57
C PHE A 26 -8.30 -12.71 -29.57
N GLN A 27 -8.70 -12.26 -28.38
CA GLN A 27 -9.26 -13.12 -27.31
C GLN A 27 -8.32 -14.28 -26.89
N LYS A 28 -7.00 -14.06 -26.98
CA LYS A 28 -5.98 -15.00 -26.51
C LYS A 28 -5.56 -14.64 -25.09
N SER A 29 -5.39 -15.67 -24.25
CA SER A 29 -4.96 -15.48 -22.87
C SER A 29 -3.56 -14.86 -22.81
N THR A 30 -3.44 -13.82 -21.99
CA THR A 30 -2.16 -13.14 -21.67
C THR A 30 -1.53 -13.61 -20.36
N TYR A 31 -2.11 -14.62 -19.71
CA TYR A 31 -1.67 -15.13 -18.42
C TYR A 31 -0.18 -15.52 -18.41
N TYR A 32 0.23 -16.39 -19.33
CA TYR A 32 1.62 -16.84 -19.41
C TYR A 32 2.58 -15.74 -19.89
N LEU A 33 2.12 -14.85 -20.77
CA LEU A 33 2.88 -13.67 -21.17
C LEU A 33 3.17 -12.77 -19.98
N SER A 34 2.16 -12.49 -19.16
CA SER A 34 2.29 -11.66 -17.95
C SER A 34 3.18 -12.31 -16.89
N LEU A 35 3.07 -13.62 -16.69
CA LEU A 35 3.94 -14.36 -15.78
C LEU A 35 5.40 -14.30 -16.26
N LEU A 36 5.66 -14.63 -17.53
CA LEU A 36 7.00 -14.57 -18.13
C LEU A 36 7.58 -13.15 -18.03
N PHE A 37 6.78 -12.14 -18.41
CA PHE A 37 7.17 -10.74 -18.29
C PHE A 37 7.54 -10.38 -16.85
N SER A 38 6.74 -10.79 -15.87
CA SER A 38 7.01 -10.51 -14.47
C SER A 38 8.35 -11.13 -14.01
N VAL A 39 8.62 -12.38 -14.39
CA VAL A 39 9.89 -13.06 -14.08
C VAL A 39 11.09 -12.37 -14.76
N VAL A 40 10.95 -12.05 -16.04
CA VAL A 40 12.01 -11.36 -16.83
C VAL A 40 12.30 -9.98 -16.26
N MET A 41 11.26 -9.20 -15.91
CA MET A 41 11.45 -7.87 -15.33
C MET A 41 12.06 -7.92 -13.94
N VAL A 42 11.67 -8.87 -13.11
CA VAL A 42 12.31 -9.12 -11.80
C VAL A 42 13.80 -9.42 -12.00
N TYR A 43 14.15 -10.28 -12.95
CA TYR A 43 15.55 -10.56 -13.28
C TYR A 43 16.31 -9.28 -13.67
N PHE A 44 15.78 -8.47 -14.58
CA PHE A 44 16.45 -7.23 -15.01
C PHE A 44 16.56 -6.18 -13.91
N VAL A 45 15.61 -6.12 -12.99
CA VAL A 45 15.68 -5.22 -11.82
C VAL A 45 16.82 -5.62 -10.89
N PHE A 46 17.00 -6.94 -10.65
CA PHE A 46 17.91 -7.44 -9.63
C PHE A 46 19.25 -7.98 -10.16
N ILE A 47 19.47 -8.02 -11.49
CA ILE A 47 20.71 -8.59 -12.07
C ILE A 47 22.01 -7.93 -11.54
N LYS A 48 21.96 -6.64 -11.17
CA LYS A 48 23.10 -5.92 -10.60
C LYS A 48 23.20 -6.07 -9.06
N THR A 49 22.25 -6.71 -8.43
CA THR A 49 22.16 -6.92 -6.98
C THR A 49 21.82 -8.38 -6.71
N PRO A 50 22.74 -9.34 -6.97
CA PRO A 50 22.44 -10.77 -6.88
C PRO A 50 21.98 -11.19 -5.48
N ASP A 51 22.49 -10.55 -4.42
CA ASP A 51 22.07 -10.82 -3.04
C ASP A 51 20.57 -10.54 -2.84
N GLN A 52 20.06 -9.44 -3.43
CA GLN A 52 18.64 -9.13 -3.39
C GLN A 52 17.81 -10.12 -4.20
N LEU A 53 18.31 -10.61 -5.33
CA LEU A 53 17.66 -11.65 -6.13
C LEU A 53 17.56 -12.97 -5.35
N ILE A 54 18.65 -13.37 -4.70
CA ILE A 54 18.67 -14.58 -3.84
C ILE A 54 17.68 -14.43 -2.69
N ALA A 55 17.67 -13.27 -2.02
CA ALA A 55 16.72 -13.00 -0.94
C ALA A 55 15.26 -13.06 -1.42
N LEU A 56 14.96 -12.50 -2.59
CA LEU A 56 13.62 -12.56 -3.21
C LEU A 56 13.23 -14.01 -3.54
N LEU A 57 14.11 -14.78 -4.17
CA LEU A 57 13.85 -16.18 -4.49
C LEU A 57 13.62 -17.01 -3.22
N GLY A 58 14.47 -16.80 -2.20
CA GLY A 58 14.29 -17.41 -0.88
C GLY A 58 12.94 -17.07 -0.24
N PHE A 59 12.51 -15.80 -0.34
CA PHE A 59 11.20 -15.36 0.14
C PHE A 59 10.04 -16.02 -0.62
N VAL A 60 10.12 -16.14 -1.94
CA VAL A 60 9.11 -16.81 -2.77
C VAL A 60 8.99 -18.28 -2.36
N VAL A 61 10.10 -19.00 -2.24
CA VAL A 61 10.12 -20.41 -1.85
C VAL A 61 9.59 -20.60 -0.42
N LEU A 62 10.07 -19.81 0.54
CA LEU A 62 9.61 -19.83 1.92
C LEU A 62 8.08 -19.61 1.98
N GLY A 63 7.59 -18.60 1.28
CA GLY A 63 6.17 -18.28 1.28
C GLY A 63 5.30 -19.39 0.67
N TYR A 64 5.76 -20.04 -0.40
CA TYR A 64 5.07 -21.18 -0.97
C TYR A 64 5.01 -22.35 0.02
N ILE A 65 6.12 -22.66 0.68
CA ILE A 65 6.17 -23.71 1.71
C ILE A 65 5.19 -23.39 2.86
N LEU A 66 5.20 -22.15 3.38
CA LEU A 66 4.29 -21.73 4.46
C LEU A 66 2.82 -21.82 4.03
N MET A 67 2.49 -21.44 2.81
CA MET A 67 1.15 -21.57 2.25
C MET A 67 0.71 -23.04 2.21
N GLN A 68 1.56 -23.93 1.69
CA GLN A 68 1.28 -25.37 1.61
C GLN A 68 1.16 -26.02 3.00
N MET A 69 2.03 -25.62 3.93
CA MET A 69 1.95 -26.09 5.33
C MET A 69 0.65 -25.65 5.98
N THR A 70 0.26 -24.38 5.81
CA THR A 70 -0.98 -23.83 6.41
C THR A 70 -2.21 -24.60 5.95
N SER A 71 -2.27 -25.01 4.68
CA SER A 71 -3.40 -25.78 4.15
C SER A 71 -3.52 -27.18 4.73
N LYS A 72 -2.41 -27.81 5.14
CA LYS A 72 -2.34 -29.18 5.66
C LYS A 72 -2.48 -29.29 7.19
N LEU A 73 -2.35 -28.15 7.92
CA LEU A 73 -2.38 -28.16 9.37
C LEU A 73 -3.76 -28.43 9.93
N LYS A 74 -3.88 -29.41 10.84
CA LYS A 74 -5.13 -29.80 11.48
C LYS A 74 -5.60 -28.77 12.52
N ASP A 75 -4.69 -28.26 13.39
CA ASP A 75 -5.00 -27.26 14.42
C ASP A 75 -4.64 -25.84 13.92
N ARG A 76 -5.41 -25.35 12.96
CA ARG A 76 -5.19 -24.05 12.35
C ARG A 76 -5.26 -22.87 13.34
N LYS A 77 -6.03 -23.01 14.43
CA LYS A 77 -6.20 -21.92 15.43
C LYS A 77 -4.92 -21.62 16.21
N LYS A 78 -4.15 -22.65 16.56
CA LYS A 78 -2.88 -22.49 17.29
C LYS A 78 -1.73 -22.14 16.35
N THR A 79 -1.74 -22.66 15.13
CA THR A 79 -0.63 -22.55 14.19
C THR A 79 -0.65 -21.27 13.35
N MET A 80 -1.83 -20.67 13.09
CA MET A 80 -1.97 -19.46 12.28
C MET A 80 -1.08 -18.30 12.77
N PRO A 81 -1.01 -17.93 14.06
CA PRO A 81 -0.14 -16.84 14.50
C PRO A 81 1.35 -17.12 14.21
N ILE A 82 1.76 -18.38 14.28
CA ILE A 82 3.13 -18.79 13.98
C ILE A 82 3.40 -18.66 12.47
N MET A 83 2.48 -19.13 11.62
CA MET A 83 2.62 -19.02 10.17
C MET A 83 2.66 -17.55 9.72
N VAL A 84 1.80 -16.69 10.28
CA VAL A 84 1.81 -15.24 10.01
C VAL A 84 3.13 -14.60 10.48
N LEU A 85 3.63 -14.99 11.65
CA LEU A 85 4.92 -14.49 12.15
C LEU A 85 6.08 -14.92 11.25
N LEU A 86 6.13 -16.19 10.84
CA LEU A 86 7.16 -16.69 9.93
C LEU A 86 7.10 -16.00 8.56
N ALA A 87 5.91 -15.73 8.03
CA ALA A 87 5.74 -15.00 6.78
C ALA A 87 6.16 -13.51 6.90
N GLY A 88 5.95 -12.89 8.06
CA GLY A 88 6.34 -11.51 8.34
C GLY A 88 7.80 -11.35 8.78
N LEU A 89 8.45 -12.42 9.25
CA LEU A 89 9.79 -12.37 9.83
C LEU A 89 10.84 -11.77 8.87
N PRO A 90 10.90 -12.12 7.57
CA PRO A 90 11.85 -11.50 6.65
C PRO A 90 11.72 -9.98 6.59
N LEU A 91 10.49 -9.45 6.56
CA LEU A 91 10.23 -8.02 6.57
C LEU A 91 10.66 -7.37 7.89
N ILE A 92 10.36 -8.00 9.03
CA ILE A 92 10.77 -7.52 10.36
C ILE A 92 12.30 -7.43 10.43
N VAL A 93 13.00 -8.47 10.01
CA VAL A 93 14.46 -8.53 9.99
C VAL A 93 15.03 -7.38 9.14
N VAL A 94 14.54 -7.23 7.90
CA VAL A 94 15.00 -6.17 6.98
C VAL A 94 14.78 -4.76 7.55
N LYS A 95 13.69 -4.54 8.28
CA LYS A 95 13.39 -3.23 8.87
C LYS A 95 14.16 -2.95 10.17
N VAL A 96 14.46 -3.98 10.95
CA VAL A 96 15.09 -3.83 12.26
C VAL A 96 16.63 -3.84 12.18
N LEU A 97 17.23 -4.63 11.30
CA LEU A 97 18.69 -4.73 11.18
C LEU A 97 19.40 -3.38 10.99
N PRO A 98 18.90 -2.43 10.19
CA PRO A 98 19.55 -1.12 10.04
C PRO A 98 19.66 -0.34 11.35
N VAL A 99 18.78 -0.56 12.33
CA VAL A 99 18.86 0.08 13.67
C VAL A 99 20.14 -0.35 14.39
N PHE A 100 20.62 -1.55 14.11
CA PHE A 100 21.86 -2.11 14.68
C PHE A 100 23.06 -1.94 13.74
N HIS A 101 22.98 -1.08 12.74
CA HIS A 101 24.02 -0.86 11.71
C HIS A 101 24.41 -2.11 10.94
N VAL A 102 23.52 -3.09 10.84
CA VAL A 102 23.71 -4.33 10.06
C VAL A 102 23.02 -4.17 8.72
N ASN A 103 23.75 -4.35 7.62
CA ASN A 103 23.17 -4.38 6.28
C ASN A 103 22.27 -5.62 6.13
N GLY A 104 20.98 -5.38 5.83
CA GLY A 104 20.00 -6.44 5.69
C GLY A 104 19.88 -6.94 4.25
N PHE A 105 19.40 -8.18 4.10
CA PHE A 105 19.09 -8.81 2.80
C PHE A 105 17.72 -8.32 2.26
N GLY A 106 17.48 -7.00 2.26
CA GLY A 106 16.25 -6.43 1.74
C GLY A 106 16.21 -6.48 0.21
N PHE A 107 15.02 -6.60 -0.35
CA PHE A 107 14.78 -6.48 -1.78
C PHE A 107 13.58 -5.59 -2.06
N LEU A 108 13.55 -4.98 -3.26
CA LEU A 108 12.45 -4.14 -3.70
C LEU A 108 11.12 -4.93 -3.69
N GLY A 109 10.09 -4.38 -3.06
CA GLY A 109 8.76 -4.99 -2.99
C GLY A 109 8.51 -5.92 -1.80
N ILE A 110 9.51 -6.21 -0.94
CA ILE A 110 9.35 -7.12 0.22
C ILE A 110 8.14 -6.76 1.09
N SER A 111 7.88 -5.47 1.32
CA SER A 111 6.75 -5.00 2.15
C SER A 111 5.39 -5.40 1.56
N TYR A 112 5.22 -5.19 0.26
CA TYR A 112 3.98 -5.53 -0.46
C TYR A 112 3.81 -7.03 -0.63
N MET A 113 4.90 -7.73 -0.95
CA MET A 113 4.88 -9.19 -1.07
C MET A 113 4.57 -9.87 0.26
N THR A 114 5.07 -9.32 1.38
CA THR A 114 4.72 -9.81 2.73
C THR A 114 3.22 -9.68 2.99
N PHE A 115 2.60 -8.56 2.63
CA PHE A 115 1.14 -8.41 2.76
C PHE A 115 0.37 -9.42 1.91
N LYS A 116 0.79 -9.65 0.67
CA LYS A 116 0.19 -10.66 -0.21
C LYS A 116 0.32 -12.07 0.38
N LEU A 117 1.48 -12.42 0.94
CA LEU A 117 1.71 -13.74 1.55
C LEU A 117 0.89 -13.90 2.84
N VAL A 118 0.95 -12.92 3.75
CA VAL A 118 0.21 -12.96 5.02
C VAL A 118 -1.30 -13.08 4.77
N GLN A 119 -1.84 -12.38 3.80
CA GLN A 119 -3.27 -12.49 3.48
C GLN A 119 -3.64 -13.88 2.96
N ILE A 120 -2.82 -14.51 2.08
CA ILE A 120 -3.08 -15.88 1.62
C ILE A 120 -3.14 -16.86 2.82
N ILE A 121 -2.17 -16.77 3.73
CA ILE A 121 -2.14 -17.60 4.94
C ILE A 121 -3.40 -17.40 5.79
N ILE A 122 -3.81 -16.16 5.97
CA ILE A 122 -5.00 -15.84 6.76
C ILE A 122 -6.28 -16.27 6.02
N GLU A 123 -6.36 -16.10 4.70
CA GLU A 123 -7.52 -16.51 3.90
C GLU A 123 -7.67 -18.04 3.86
N ILE A 124 -6.58 -18.82 3.87
CA ILE A 124 -6.60 -20.28 4.05
C ILE A 124 -7.10 -20.64 5.45
N TYR A 125 -6.65 -19.92 6.50
CA TYR A 125 -7.12 -20.13 7.86
C TYR A 125 -8.63 -19.83 8.01
N ASP A 126 -9.12 -18.77 7.35
CA ASP A 126 -10.53 -18.38 7.36
C ASP A 126 -11.40 -19.23 6.42
N GLU A 127 -10.82 -20.27 5.79
CA GLU A 127 -11.49 -21.16 4.82
C GLU A 127 -12.07 -20.43 3.59
N LEU A 128 -11.52 -19.26 3.28
CA LEU A 128 -11.86 -18.49 2.08
C LEU A 128 -11.11 -19.00 0.85
N ILE A 129 -10.00 -19.69 1.04
CA ILE A 129 -9.23 -20.42 0.04
C ILE A 129 -9.30 -21.91 0.40
N GLU A 130 -10.09 -22.68 -0.35
CA GLU A 130 -10.29 -24.12 -0.11
C GLU A 130 -9.03 -24.93 -0.48
N LYS A 131 -8.43 -24.59 -1.63
CA LYS A 131 -7.21 -25.25 -2.13
C LYS A 131 -6.08 -24.22 -2.26
N PRO A 132 -4.86 -24.54 -1.80
CA PRO A 132 -3.73 -23.64 -1.96
C PRO A 132 -3.47 -23.38 -3.44
N LEU A 133 -2.96 -22.18 -3.75
CA LEU A 133 -2.63 -21.80 -5.11
C LEU A 133 -1.59 -22.77 -5.72
N SER A 134 -1.69 -23.01 -7.03
CA SER A 134 -0.64 -23.69 -7.76
C SER A 134 0.67 -22.90 -7.70
N VAL A 135 1.80 -23.54 -8.02
CA VAL A 135 3.11 -22.84 -8.08
C VAL A 135 3.04 -21.66 -9.04
N LEU A 136 2.40 -21.83 -10.20
CA LEU A 136 2.29 -20.79 -11.22
C LEU A 136 1.41 -19.63 -10.74
N ASP A 137 0.22 -19.92 -10.20
CA ASP A 137 -0.71 -18.90 -9.71
C ASP A 137 -0.12 -18.12 -8.53
N TYR A 138 0.52 -18.82 -7.58
CA TYR A 138 1.21 -18.21 -6.46
C TYR A 138 2.33 -17.27 -6.93
N THR A 139 3.19 -17.76 -7.84
CA THR A 139 4.31 -16.99 -8.37
C THR A 139 3.80 -15.79 -9.15
N HIS A 140 2.78 -15.97 -10.00
CA HIS A 140 2.18 -14.89 -10.77
C HIS A 140 1.57 -13.81 -9.87
N PHE A 141 0.78 -14.21 -8.87
CA PHE A 141 0.19 -13.26 -7.93
C PHE A 141 1.26 -12.49 -7.13
N LEU A 142 2.26 -13.20 -6.63
CA LEU A 142 3.29 -12.61 -5.77
C LEU A 142 4.20 -11.66 -6.55
N LEU A 143 4.68 -12.10 -7.72
CA LEU A 143 5.62 -11.38 -8.57
C LEU A 143 4.95 -10.50 -9.64
N PHE A 144 3.62 -10.39 -9.66
CA PHE A 144 2.92 -9.58 -10.66
C PHE A 144 3.55 -8.20 -10.79
N PHE A 145 4.27 -8.02 -11.90
CA PHE A 145 5.24 -6.96 -12.03
C PHE A 145 4.64 -5.55 -11.91
N PRO A 146 3.49 -5.20 -12.51
CA PRO A 146 2.93 -3.86 -12.37
C PRO A 146 2.69 -3.44 -10.91
N ALA A 147 2.40 -4.39 -10.02
CA ALA A 147 2.09 -4.15 -8.62
C ALA A 147 3.14 -4.73 -7.65
N LEU A 148 4.41 -4.88 -8.08
CA LEU A 148 5.45 -5.55 -7.31
C LEU A 148 5.87 -4.75 -6.06
N SER A 149 6.10 -3.44 -6.19
CA SER A 149 6.71 -2.63 -5.12
C SER A 149 5.74 -1.67 -4.42
N SER A 150 5.03 -0.81 -5.18
CA SER A 150 4.16 0.25 -4.63
C SER A 150 2.80 0.31 -5.31
N GLY A 151 2.50 -0.71 -6.13
CA GLY A 151 1.21 -0.86 -6.78
C GLY A 151 0.10 -1.27 -5.81
N PRO A 152 -1.12 -1.45 -6.28
CA PRO A 152 -2.23 -1.87 -5.43
C PRO A 152 -1.98 -3.23 -4.76
N ILE A 153 -2.29 -3.33 -3.47
CA ILE A 153 -2.26 -4.60 -2.72
C ILE A 153 -3.55 -5.34 -3.01
N ASP A 154 -3.49 -6.23 -3.99
CA ASP A 154 -4.65 -6.98 -4.45
C ASP A 154 -4.96 -8.20 -3.57
N ARG A 155 -6.17 -8.77 -3.72
CA ARG A 155 -6.59 -10.02 -3.10
C ARG A 155 -6.34 -11.19 -4.05
N SER A 156 -5.72 -12.26 -3.54
CA SER A 156 -5.34 -13.41 -4.38
C SER A 156 -6.54 -14.02 -5.14
N ARG A 157 -7.67 -14.18 -4.46
CA ARG A 157 -8.91 -14.70 -5.08
C ARG A 157 -9.40 -13.80 -6.21
N ARG A 158 -9.56 -12.48 -5.93
CA ARG A 158 -10.00 -11.52 -6.93
C ARG A 158 -9.06 -11.48 -8.13
N PHE A 159 -7.75 -11.51 -7.90
CA PHE A 159 -6.73 -11.50 -8.94
C PHE A 159 -6.84 -12.74 -9.83
N MET A 160 -7.02 -13.94 -9.24
CA MET A 160 -7.18 -15.19 -10.01
C MET A 160 -8.51 -15.23 -10.76
N ASP A 161 -9.60 -14.84 -10.11
CA ASP A 161 -10.92 -14.76 -10.73
C ASP A 161 -10.89 -13.85 -11.97
N ASP A 162 -10.19 -12.73 -11.88
CA ASP A 162 -10.10 -11.76 -12.97
C ASP A 162 -9.23 -12.27 -14.14
N TRP A 163 -8.14 -13.02 -13.86
CA TRP A 163 -7.35 -13.68 -14.90
C TRP A 163 -8.12 -14.77 -15.66
N HIS A 164 -9.03 -15.47 -14.99
CA HIS A 164 -9.83 -16.53 -15.60
C HIS A 164 -11.13 -15.99 -16.23
N LYS A 165 -11.43 -14.70 -16.03
CA LYS A 165 -12.61 -14.08 -16.64
C LYS A 165 -12.43 -13.96 -18.14
N GLN A 166 -13.31 -14.61 -18.88
CA GLN A 166 -13.39 -14.42 -20.33
C GLN A 166 -14.05 -13.06 -20.62
N ARG A 167 -13.29 -12.16 -21.24
CA ARG A 167 -13.81 -10.88 -21.71
C ARG A 167 -14.08 -10.91 -23.20
N SER A 168 -15.21 -10.37 -23.61
CA SER A 168 -15.44 -10.07 -25.02
C SER A 168 -14.43 -9.03 -25.52
N ARG A 169 -14.24 -8.95 -26.85
CA ARG A 169 -13.37 -7.93 -27.45
C ARG A 169 -13.78 -6.51 -27.06
N GLY A 170 -15.10 -6.22 -26.99
CA GLY A 170 -15.62 -4.90 -26.59
C GLY A 170 -15.25 -4.56 -25.15
N GLU A 171 -15.53 -5.45 -24.20
CA GLU A 171 -15.16 -5.27 -22.79
C GLU A 171 -13.65 -5.08 -22.60
N TYR A 172 -12.84 -5.81 -23.35
CA TYR A 172 -11.40 -5.65 -23.29
C TYR A 172 -10.95 -4.27 -23.82
N LEU A 173 -11.51 -3.83 -24.94
CA LEU A 173 -11.15 -2.51 -25.52
C LEU A 173 -11.50 -1.35 -24.58
N GLU A 174 -12.62 -1.43 -23.83
CA GLU A 174 -12.98 -0.46 -22.81
C GLU A 174 -11.98 -0.50 -21.64
N LEU A 175 -11.62 -1.69 -21.17
CA LEU A 175 -10.63 -1.87 -20.12
C LEU A 175 -9.26 -1.32 -20.55
N ALA A 176 -8.81 -1.67 -21.76
CA ALA A 176 -7.53 -1.22 -22.30
C ALA A 176 -7.51 0.30 -22.55
N GLY A 177 -8.59 0.88 -23.07
CA GLY A 177 -8.73 2.34 -23.23
C GLY A 177 -8.62 3.08 -21.91
N THR A 178 -9.31 2.58 -20.88
CA THR A 178 -9.18 3.07 -19.51
C THR A 178 -7.74 2.88 -18.99
N GLY A 179 -7.11 1.76 -19.31
CA GLY A 179 -5.72 1.45 -18.95
C GLY A 179 -4.73 2.43 -19.55
N ILE A 180 -4.86 2.72 -20.85
CA ILE A 180 -4.01 3.71 -21.55
C ILE A 180 -4.17 5.09 -20.93
N PHE A 181 -5.41 5.53 -20.69
CA PHE A 181 -5.67 6.82 -20.04
C PHE A 181 -5.01 6.89 -18.66
N ARG A 182 -5.15 5.86 -17.83
CA ARG A 182 -4.52 5.79 -16.50
C ARG A 182 -3.00 5.79 -16.58
N LEU A 183 -2.43 5.08 -17.54
CA LEU A 183 -0.97 5.03 -17.75
C LEU A 183 -0.42 6.41 -18.09
N VAL A 184 -1.04 7.11 -19.06
CA VAL A 184 -0.64 8.46 -19.49
C VAL A 184 -0.83 9.47 -18.34
N LEU A 185 -1.96 9.44 -17.66
CA LEU A 185 -2.21 10.31 -16.50
C LEU A 185 -1.20 10.03 -15.38
N GLY A 186 -0.86 8.76 -15.14
CA GLY A 186 0.15 8.36 -14.16
C GLY A 186 1.54 8.88 -14.49
N LEU A 187 1.94 8.81 -15.76
CA LEU A 187 3.19 9.41 -16.27
C LEU A 187 3.21 10.93 -16.05
N PHE A 188 2.12 11.60 -16.38
CA PHE A 188 2.01 13.05 -16.17
C PHE A 188 2.12 13.42 -14.68
N TYR A 189 1.43 12.69 -13.79
CA TYR A 189 1.50 12.92 -12.35
C TYR A 189 2.92 12.72 -11.81
N LYS A 190 3.55 11.57 -12.15
CA LYS A 190 4.85 11.22 -11.60
C LYS A 190 6.01 11.99 -12.20
N LEU A 191 6.04 12.17 -13.54
CA LEU A 191 7.19 12.78 -14.19
C LEU A 191 7.08 14.31 -14.26
N VAL A 192 5.86 14.86 -14.44
CA VAL A 192 5.67 16.30 -14.59
C VAL A 192 5.30 16.95 -13.27
N LEU A 193 4.14 16.63 -12.70
CA LEU A 193 3.64 17.35 -11.52
C LEU A 193 4.48 17.09 -10.27
N SER A 194 4.82 15.82 -9.99
CA SER A 194 5.70 15.47 -8.88
C SER A 194 7.07 16.11 -9.04
N GLY A 195 7.66 16.07 -10.27
CA GLY A 195 8.95 16.68 -10.54
C GLY A 195 8.95 18.21 -10.35
N MET A 196 7.91 18.91 -10.82
CA MET A 196 7.76 20.35 -10.62
C MET A 196 7.68 20.71 -9.12
N VAL A 197 6.86 19.99 -8.35
CA VAL A 197 6.74 20.24 -6.90
C VAL A 197 8.06 19.94 -6.19
N PHE A 198 8.74 18.84 -6.56
CA PHE A 198 10.02 18.47 -5.98
C PHE A 198 11.11 19.54 -6.14
N GLN A 199 11.18 20.20 -7.30
CA GLN A 199 12.12 21.29 -7.55
C GLN A 199 11.92 22.46 -6.57
N HIS A 200 10.67 22.80 -6.22
CA HIS A 200 10.35 23.88 -5.28
C HIS A 200 10.55 23.47 -3.81
N MET A 201 10.60 22.17 -3.52
CA MET A 201 10.73 21.63 -2.17
C MET A 201 12.19 21.48 -1.72
N ASN A 202 13.15 21.42 -2.64
CA ASN A 202 14.56 21.14 -2.38
C ASN A 202 15.40 22.38 -2.01
N GLY A 203 14.83 23.33 -1.30
CA GLY A 203 15.59 24.45 -0.71
C GLY A 203 16.35 24.05 0.57
N PRO A 204 17.34 24.88 1.01
CA PRO A 204 17.97 24.71 2.31
C PRO A 204 16.92 24.76 3.42
N VAL A 205 17.14 23.96 4.47
CA VAL A 205 16.24 23.97 5.65
C VAL A 205 16.45 25.29 6.40
N GLU A 206 15.48 26.18 6.32
CA GLU A 206 15.49 27.45 7.02
C GLU A 206 15.03 27.29 8.48
N LYS A 207 15.44 28.23 9.35
CA LYS A 207 15.07 28.21 10.76
C LYS A 207 13.64 28.69 11.02
N ASP A 208 13.03 29.35 10.05
CA ASP A 208 11.70 29.91 10.19
C ASP A 208 10.60 28.83 10.13
N VAL A 209 9.65 28.95 11.01
CA VAL A 209 8.44 28.11 11.06
C VAL A 209 7.63 28.20 9.76
N THR A 210 7.66 29.33 9.06
CA THR A 210 6.98 29.51 7.76
C THR A 210 7.53 28.55 6.71
N TYR A 211 8.83 28.21 6.77
CA TYR A 211 9.42 27.17 5.94
C TYR A 211 8.74 25.81 6.14
N LEU A 212 8.50 25.39 7.40
CA LEU A 212 7.83 24.12 7.68
C LEU A 212 6.38 24.09 7.17
N ILE A 213 5.67 25.23 7.28
CA ILE A 213 4.30 25.36 6.77
C ILE A 213 4.30 25.24 5.23
N GLY A 214 5.17 25.96 4.55
CA GLY A 214 5.32 25.85 3.08
C GLY A 214 5.70 24.44 2.65
N TYR A 215 6.67 23.85 3.34
CA TYR A 215 7.09 22.46 3.09
C TYR A 215 5.95 21.45 3.31
N MET A 216 5.10 21.61 4.31
CA MET A 216 3.95 20.77 4.57
C MET A 216 3.00 20.67 3.35
N TYR A 217 2.69 21.79 2.72
CA TYR A 217 1.83 21.82 1.53
C TYR A 217 2.53 21.21 0.31
N LEU A 218 3.77 21.60 0.06
CA LEU A 218 4.55 21.09 -1.07
C LEU A 218 4.78 19.58 -0.94
N TYR A 219 5.17 19.11 0.24
CA TYR A 219 5.39 17.67 0.46
C TYR A 219 4.11 16.86 0.31
N THR A 220 2.97 17.39 0.75
CA THR A 220 1.67 16.73 0.55
C THR A 220 1.35 16.60 -0.94
N ALA A 221 1.54 17.65 -1.72
CA ALA A 221 1.33 17.64 -3.17
C ALA A 221 2.32 16.69 -3.86
N TYR A 222 3.60 16.76 -3.51
CA TYR A 222 4.63 15.86 -4.02
C TYR A 222 4.28 14.40 -3.76
N LEU A 223 4.01 14.05 -2.50
CA LEU A 223 3.69 12.67 -2.10
C LEU A 223 2.46 12.13 -2.84
N PHE A 224 1.45 12.99 -3.03
CA PHE A 224 0.26 12.60 -3.78
C PHE A 224 0.58 12.35 -5.25
N PHE A 225 1.18 13.29 -5.95
CA PHE A 225 1.45 13.14 -7.38
C PHE A 225 2.45 12.01 -7.66
N ASP A 226 3.45 11.84 -6.80
CA ASP A 226 4.42 10.76 -6.94
C ASP A 226 3.76 9.39 -6.77
N PHE A 227 3.02 9.19 -5.68
CA PHE A 227 2.44 7.90 -5.35
C PHE A 227 1.16 7.60 -6.17
N ALA A 228 0.30 8.58 -6.40
CA ALA A 228 -0.87 8.39 -7.26
C ALA A 228 -0.45 8.16 -8.72
N GLY A 229 0.58 8.87 -9.18
CA GLY A 229 1.15 8.66 -10.51
C GLY A 229 1.67 7.24 -10.70
N TYR A 230 2.48 6.76 -9.76
CA TYR A 230 2.95 5.38 -9.75
C TYR A 230 1.78 4.38 -9.74
N SER A 231 0.80 4.57 -8.84
CA SER A 231 -0.35 3.67 -8.73
C SER A 231 -1.20 3.64 -10.01
N LEU A 232 -1.40 4.79 -10.65
CA LEU A 232 -2.11 4.88 -11.93
C LEU A 232 -1.37 4.16 -13.06
N MET A 233 -0.04 4.28 -13.13
CA MET A 233 0.75 3.52 -14.10
C MET A 233 0.64 2.02 -13.88
N ALA A 234 0.70 1.57 -12.62
CA ALA A 234 0.56 0.15 -12.27
C ALA A 234 -0.81 -0.40 -12.67
N VAL A 235 -1.90 0.32 -12.34
CA VAL A 235 -3.27 -0.07 -12.71
C VAL A 235 -3.46 0.00 -14.21
N GLY A 236 -2.95 1.04 -14.88
CA GLY A 236 -3.04 1.20 -16.32
C GLY A 236 -2.35 0.04 -17.07
N ALA A 237 -1.13 -0.31 -16.68
CA ALA A 237 -0.42 -1.46 -17.23
C ALA A 237 -1.17 -2.77 -16.99
N SER A 238 -1.72 -2.98 -15.79
CA SER A 238 -2.53 -4.16 -15.46
C SER A 238 -3.77 -4.27 -16.36
N ASN A 239 -4.48 -3.17 -16.59
CA ASN A 239 -5.67 -3.15 -17.43
C ASN A 239 -5.35 -3.52 -18.90
N ILE A 240 -4.21 -3.04 -19.43
CA ILE A 240 -3.77 -3.40 -20.79
C ILE A 240 -3.34 -4.87 -20.85
N LEU A 241 -2.76 -5.41 -19.77
CA LEU A 241 -2.51 -6.86 -19.64
C LEU A 241 -3.80 -7.69 -19.55
N GLY A 242 -4.96 -7.06 -19.35
CA GLY A 242 -6.26 -7.73 -19.26
C GLY A 242 -6.73 -7.99 -17.83
N VAL A 243 -6.09 -7.38 -16.82
CA VAL A 243 -6.46 -7.54 -15.40
C VAL A 243 -6.91 -6.21 -14.81
N GLU A 244 -8.06 -6.20 -14.18
CA GLU A 244 -8.60 -5.04 -13.48
C GLU A 244 -8.10 -5.02 -12.03
N THR A 245 -7.00 -4.29 -11.78
CA THR A 245 -6.48 -4.13 -10.42
C THR A 245 -7.20 -3.00 -9.66
N PRO A 246 -7.32 -3.08 -8.31
CA PRO A 246 -8.01 -2.06 -7.53
C PRO A 246 -7.26 -0.72 -7.54
N MET A 247 -8.00 0.38 -7.39
CA MET A 247 -7.42 1.73 -7.28
C MET A 247 -6.92 2.01 -5.87
N ASN A 248 -5.81 2.76 -5.76
CA ASN A 248 -5.27 3.24 -4.48
C ASN A 248 -5.82 4.61 -4.05
N PHE A 249 -6.34 5.39 -4.99
CA PHE A 249 -6.80 6.75 -4.71
C PHE A 249 -8.18 7.02 -5.31
N ASN A 250 -9.01 7.75 -4.54
CA ASN A 250 -10.31 8.24 -4.98
C ASN A 250 -10.55 9.65 -4.44
N PHE A 251 -9.93 10.66 -5.08
CA PHE A 251 -10.05 12.07 -4.71
C PHE A 251 -9.88 12.33 -3.20
N PRO A 252 -8.72 11.97 -2.57
CA PRO A 252 -8.57 12.03 -1.11
C PRO A 252 -8.70 13.43 -0.53
N PHE A 253 -8.40 14.48 -1.30
CA PHE A 253 -8.44 15.87 -0.83
C PHE A 253 -9.86 16.48 -0.73
N ILE A 254 -10.90 15.73 -1.11
CA ILE A 254 -12.29 16.16 -0.85
C ILE A 254 -12.87 15.52 0.42
N SER A 255 -12.07 14.79 1.19
CA SER A 255 -12.51 14.05 2.37
C SER A 255 -12.96 14.99 3.47
N ILE A 256 -14.16 14.76 3.99
CA ILE A 256 -14.76 15.61 5.01
C ILE A 256 -14.38 15.22 6.44
N ASP A 257 -13.80 14.03 6.63
CA ASP A 257 -13.31 13.56 7.92
C ASP A 257 -12.17 12.54 7.73
N ILE A 258 -11.48 12.20 8.84
CA ILE A 258 -10.30 11.34 8.80
C ILE A 258 -10.61 9.90 8.35
N LYS A 259 -11.82 9.39 8.59
CA LYS A 259 -12.22 8.06 8.09
C LYS A 259 -12.49 8.08 6.59
N ASP A 260 -13.16 9.14 6.10
CA ASP A 260 -13.37 9.36 4.66
C ASP A 260 -12.02 9.51 3.95
N PHE A 261 -11.03 10.20 4.56
CA PHE A 261 -9.68 10.29 4.03
C PHE A 261 -9.03 8.91 3.85
N TRP A 262 -9.01 8.06 4.87
CA TRP A 262 -8.43 6.71 4.78
C TRP A 262 -9.21 5.75 3.87
N ASN A 263 -10.47 6.05 3.57
CA ASN A 263 -11.24 5.33 2.54
C ASN A 263 -10.90 5.77 1.11
N ARG A 264 -10.17 6.89 0.95
CA ARG A 264 -9.82 7.50 -0.35
C ARG A 264 -8.32 7.56 -0.61
N TRP A 265 -7.50 7.49 0.42
CA TRP A 265 -6.04 7.50 0.37
C TRP A 265 -5.48 6.10 0.61
N HIS A 266 -4.60 5.64 -0.31
CA HIS A 266 -3.95 4.32 -0.25
C HIS A 266 -4.96 3.21 0.12
N ILE A 267 -6.04 3.15 -0.65
CA ILE A 267 -7.25 2.36 -0.37
C ILE A 267 -6.91 0.89 -0.13
N THR A 268 -6.00 0.33 -0.94
CA THR A 268 -5.68 -1.10 -0.84
C THR A 268 -4.92 -1.44 0.43
N LEU A 269 -4.04 -0.55 0.92
CA LEU A 269 -3.41 -0.69 2.23
C LEU A 269 -4.44 -0.49 3.36
N SER A 270 -5.26 0.55 3.27
CA SER A 270 -6.27 0.87 4.28
C SER A 270 -7.28 -0.27 4.47
N THR A 271 -7.72 -0.87 3.36
CA THR A 271 -8.62 -2.02 3.39
C THR A 271 -7.91 -3.28 3.89
N TRP A 272 -6.63 -3.49 3.51
CA TRP A 272 -5.85 -4.61 4.02
C TRP A 272 -5.70 -4.52 5.54
N LEU A 273 -5.30 -3.37 6.06
CA LEU A 273 -5.17 -3.12 7.50
C LEU A 273 -6.50 -3.27 8.24
N ARG A 274 -7.60 -2.75 7.67
CA ARG A 274 -8.93 -2.93 8.24
C ARG A 274 -9.31 -4.41 8.38
N ASP A 275 -9.08 -5.21 7.34
CA ASP A 275 -9.55 -6.59 7.29
C ASP A 275 -8.64 -7.54 8.10
N PHE A 276 -7.32 -7.37 8.03
CA PHE A 276 -6.36 -8.30 8.61
C PHE A 276 -5.77 -7.86 9.96
N VAL A 277 -5.89 -6.58 10.32
CA VAL A 277 -5.42 -6.07 11.62
C VAL A 277 -6.60 -5.59 12.47
N PHE A 278 -7.26 -4.50 12.05
CA PHE A 278 -8.31 -3.86 12.86
C PHE A 278 -9.45 -4.81 13.22
N SER A 279 -10.06 -5.47 12.25
CA SER A 279 -11.20 -6.37 12.48
C SER A 279 -10.81 -7.55 13.36
N ARG A 280 -9.61 -8.08 13.22
CA ARG A 280 -9.12 -9.20 14.06
C ARG A 280 -8.87 -8.78 15.50
N VAL A 281 -8.29 -7.60 15.71
CA VAL A 281 -8.12 -7.02 17.06
C VAL A 281 -9.48 -6.83 17.72
N VAL A 282 -10.44 -6.21 17.01
CA VAL A 282 -11.81 -6.00 17.52
C VAL A 282 -12.46 -7.33 17.89
N MET A 283 -12.47 -8.32 16.99
CA MET A 283 -13.05 -9.64 17.24
C MET A 283 -12.41 -10.34 18.44
N ARG A 284 -11.07 -10.30 18.54
CA ARG A 284 -10.33 -10.92 19.66
C ARG A 284 -10.68 -10.25 20.98
N PHE A 285 -10.70 -8.91 21.04
CA PHE A 285 -11.00 -8.17 22.26
C PHE A 285 -12.45 -8.34 22.70
N MET A 286 -13.38 -8.36 21.75
CA MET A 286 -14.81 -8.62 22.05
C MET A 286 -15.01 -10.04 22.57
N ARG A 287 -14.39 -11.06 21.94
CA ARG A 287 -14.49 -12.46 22.40
C ARG A 287 -13.89 -12.66 23.79
N LYS A 288 -12.77 -11.99 24.08
CA LYS A 288 -12.10 -12.05 25.38
C LYS A 288 -12.69 -11.08 26.42
N LYS A 289 -13.69 -10.27 26.04
CA LYS A 289 -14.31 -9.23 26.89
C LYS A 289 -13.29 -8.29 27.54
N VAL A 290 -12.20 -7.93 26.79
CA VAL A 290 -11.09 -7.09 27.29
C VAL A 290 -11.61 -5.72 27.75
N PHE A 291 -12.56 -5.15 27.04
CA PHE A 291 -13.19 -3.88 27.41
C PHE A 291 -14.70 -4.04 27.55
N LYS A 292 -15.28 -3.35 28.54
CA LYS A 292 -16.74 -3.35 28.77
C LYS A 292 -17.52 -2.65 27.65
N LYS A 293 -16.93 -1.63 27.00
CA LYS A 293 -17.61 -0.80 25.98
C LYS A 293 -17.07 -1.10 24.60
N ARG A 294 -17.94 -1.38 23.64
CA ARG A 294 -17.58 -1.56 22.22
C ARG A 294 -16.83 -0.35 21.63
N LEU A 295 -17.17 0.85 22.07
CA LEU A 295 -16.50 2.08 21.64
C LEU A 295 -15.01 2.07 22.05
N THR A 296 -14.69 1.71 23.30
CA THR A 296 -13.31 1.60 23.77
C THR A 296 -12.54 0.54 22.97
N THR A 297 -13.17 -0.59 22.68
CA THR A 297 -12.58 -1.63 21.81
C THR A 297 -12.20 -1.07 20.43
N ALA A 298 -13.11 -0.33 19.80
CA ALA A 298 -12.86 0.27 18.48
C ALA A 298 -11.74 1.32 18.54
N MET A 299 -11.74 2.19 19.55
CA MET A 299 -10.70 3.22 19.72
C MET A 299 -9.31 2.61 19.87
N VAL A 300 -9.18 1.60 20.75
CA VAL A 300 -7.90 0.90 20.95
C VAL A 300 -7.47 0.13 19.70
N ALA A 301 -8.43 -0.48 18.98
CA ALA A 301 -8.14 -1.15 17.72
C ALA A 301 -7.64 -0.18 16.65
N TYR A 302 -8.17 1.06 16.57
CA TYR A 302 -7.63 2.10 15.68
C TYR A 302 -6.21 2.51 16.08
N MET A 303 -5.93 2.67 17.37
CA MET A 303 -4.57 2.95 17.85
C MET A 303 -3.59 1.86 17.40
N ILE A 304 -3.92 0.60 17.65
CA ILE A 304 -3.08 -0.55 17.26
C ILE A 304 -2.90 -0.58 15.73
N ASN A 305 -3.97 -0.43 14.97
CA ASN A 305 -3.96 -0.52 13.51
C ASN A 305 -3.06 0.54 12.87
N MET A 306 -3.21 1.79 13.29
CA MET A 306 -2.46 2.91 12.72
C MET A 306 -0.99 2.91 13.21
N THR A 307 -0.74 2.54 14.46
CA THR A 307 0.63 2.38 14.97
C THR A 307 1.34 1.25 14.21
N PHE A 308 0.66 0.13 13.94
CA PHE A 308 1.19 -0.94 13.09
C PHE A 308 1.53 -0.43 11.67
N MET A 309 0.67 0.40 11.08
CA MET A 309 0.95 1.04 9.80
C MET A 309 2.22 1.90 9.85
N GLY A 310 2.41 2.67 10.93
CA GLY A 310 3.63 3.45 11.14
C GLY A 310 4.89 2.57 11.17
N PHE A 311 4.89 1.50 11.95
CA PHE A 311 5.98 0.51 11.98
C PHE A 311 6.20 -0.18 10.64
N TRP A 312 5.14 -0.40 9.87
CA TRP A 312 5.26 -0.96 8.53
C TRP A 312 5.99 -0.01 7.57
N HIS A 313 5.80 1.30 7.68
CA HIS A 313 6.58 2.27 6.90
C HIS A 313 8.06 2.25 7.31
N GLY A 314 8.36 2.24 8.61
CA GLY A 314 9.72 2.17 9.12
C GLY A 314 9.77 2.14 10.64
N VAL A 315 10.98 1.90 11.18
CA VAL A 315 11.23 1.87 12.64
C VAL A 315 11.85 3.19 13.14
N THR A 316 11.96 4.21 12.29
CA THR A 316 12.40 5.54 12.66
C THR A 316 11.30 6.29 13.41
N LEU A 317 11.69 7.25 14.23
CA LEU A 317 10.79 7.95 15.14
C LEU A 317 9.66 8.69 14.43
N ASP A 318 9.95 9.28 13.26
CA ASP A 318 8.97 9.95 12.40
C ASP A 318 7.81 9.03 11.97
N TYR A 319 8.12 7.81 11.53
CA TYR A 319 7.08 6.84 11.15
C TYR A 319 6.27 6.33 12.34
N ILE A 320 6.92 6.13 13.49
CA ILE A 320 6.22 5.72 14.71
C ILE A 320 5.27 6.83 15.17
N ILE A 321 5.74 8.08 15.23
CA ILE A 321 4.92 9.24 15.59
C ILE A 321 3.77 9.41 14.58
N TYR A 322 4.02 9.27 13.28
CA TYR A 322 2.99 9.31 12.24
C TYR A 322 1.88 8.28 12.49
N GLY A 323 2.26 7.04 12.78
CA GLY A 323 1.29 5.98 13.06
C GLY A 323 0.46 6.25 14.30
N VAL A 324 1.10 6.67 15.41
CA VAL A 324 0.41 7.04 16.66
C VAL A 324 -0.51 8.24 16.44
N TYR A 325 -0.03 9.28 15.74
CA TYR A 325 -0.79 10.47 15.41
C TYR A 325 -2.10 10.13 14.67
N HIS A 326 -2.03 9.34 13.59
CA HIS A 326 -3.23 8.91 12.88
C HIS A 326 -4.11 7.96 13.70
N GLY A 327 -3.51 7.17 14.59
CA GLY A 327 -4.25 6.36 15.56
C GLY A 327 -5.10 7.21 16.49
N VAL A 328 -4.51 8.28 17.04
CA VAL A 328 -5.20 9.26 17.89
C VAL A 328 -6.33 9.95 17.11
N LEU A 329 -6.08 10.42 15.89
CA LEU A 329 -7.11 11.04 15.05
C LEU A 329 -8.29 10.10 14.80
N MET A 330 -8.03 8.85 14.41
CA MET A 330 -9.08 7.85 14.14
C MET A 330 -9.87 7.50 15.40
N ALA A 331 -9.20 7.27 16.53
CA ALA A 331 -9.83 6.96 17.80
C ALA A 331 -10.68 8.14 18.34
N SER A 332 -10.14 9.35 18.28
CA SER A 332 -10.84 10.56 18.70
C SER A 332 -12.05 10.84 17.84
N PHE A 333 -11.94 10.65 16.53
CA PHE A 333 -13.07 10.83 15.62
C PHE A 333 -14.14 9.74 15.81
N GLU A 334 -13.78 8.49 16.10
CA GLU A 334 -14.73 7.43 16.47
C GLU A 334 -15.52 7.82 17.73
N TRP A 335 -14.83 8.32 18.76
CA TRP A 335 -15.47 8.83 19.98
C TRP A 335 -16.39 9.99 19.67
N TYR A 336 -15.92 10.98 18.90
CA TYR A 336 -16.67 12.18 18.53
C TYR A 336 -17.96 11.83 17.78
N GLN A 337 -17.89 10.95 16.77
CA GLN A 337 -19.07 10.49 16.04
C GLN A 337 -20.13 9.84 16.93
N LYS A 338 -19.68 9.03 17.90
CA LYS A 338 -20.62 8.27 18.76
C LYS A 338 -21.20 9.11 19.89
N LYS A 339 -20.42 10.05 20.46
CA LYS A 339 -20.77 10.76 21.69
C LYS A 339 -21.23 12.19 21.48
N SER A 340 -20.73 12.91 20.50
CA SER A 340 -21.03 14.33 20.31
C SER A 340 -22.47 14.57 19.83
N LYS A 341 -23.24 15.31 20.62
CA LYS A 341 -24.56 15.84 20.23
C LYS A 341 -24.39 16.87 19.10
N PHE A 342 -23.32 17.66 19.16
CA PHE A 342 -23.00 18.68 18.16
C PHE A 342 -22.78 18.03 16.78
N TYR A 343 -21.98 16.98 16.70
CA TYR A 343 -21.77 16.21 15.47
C TYR A 343 -23.12 15.70 14.90
N LYS A 344 -23.90 15.01 15.73
CA LYS A 344 -25.17 14.41 15.31
C LYS A 344 -26.15 15.44 14.75
N LYS A 345 -26.18 16.66 15.35
CA LYS A 345 -27.04 17.77 14.93
C LYS A 345 -26.58 18.44 13.63
N ASN A 346 -25.25 18.52 13.39
CA ASN A 346 -24.71 19.42 12.37
C ASN A 346 -24.04 18.71 11.18
N LYS A 347 -23.73 17.40 11.25
CA LYS A 347 -22.94 16.67 10.25
C LYS A 347 -23.43 16.77 8.80
N ASN A 348 -24.73 17.02 8.60
CA ASN A 348 -25.33 17.15 7.27
C ASN A 348 -25.36 18.60 6.75
N LYS A 349 -25.07 19.62 7.60
CA LYS A 349 -25.09 21.03 7.23
C LYS A 349 -23.84 21.38 6.40
N THR A 350 -24.02 22.22 5.38
CA THR A 350 -22.95 22.63 4.46
C THR A 350 -21.78 23.28 5.18
N TRP A 351 -22.04 24.24 6.08
CA TRP A 351 -20.99 24.90 6.85
C TRP A 351 -20.15 23.91 7.67
N TYR A 352 -20.82 22.90 8.29
CA TYR A 352 -20.12 21.87 9.06
C TYR A 352 -19.22 21.03 8.16
N LYS A 353 -19.69 20.63 6.98
CA LYS A 353 -18.89 19.84 6.01
C LYS A 353 -17.67 20.63 5.56
N ILE A 354 -17.82 21.93 5.25
CA ILE A 354 -16.71 22.79 4.82
C ILE A 354 -15.67 22.93 5.95
N THR A 355 -16.13 23.25 7.18
CA THR A 355 -15.22 23.39 8.34
C THR A 355 -14.53 22.07 8.66
N SER A 356 -15.26 20.95 8.63
CA SER A 356 -14.72 19.61 8.87
C SER A 356 -13.68 19.24 7.81
N TRP A 357 -13.95 19.55 6.54
CA TRP A 357 -13.00 19.38 5.43
C TRP A 357 -11.72 20.18 5.66
N LEU A 358 -11.81 21.48 5.96
CA LEU A 358 -10.63 22.32 6.25
C LEU A 358 -9.80 21.75 7.38
N ILE A 359 -10.42 21.39 8.50
CA ILE A 359 -9.73 20.82 9.67
C ILE A 359 -9.07 19.49 9.27
N THR A 360 -9.80 18.61 8.60
CA THR A 360 -9.29 17.27 8.20
C THR A 360 -8.09 17.39 7.28
N MET A 361 -8.14 18.28 6.29
CA MET A 361 -7.03 18.47 5.36
C MET A 361 -5.76 18.94 6.08
N HIS A 362 -5.86 19.94 6.97
CA HIS A 362 -4.69 20.41 7.70
C HIS A 362 -4.13 19.35 8.67
N LEU A 363 -5.00 18.57 9.35
CA LEU A 363 -4.55 17.46 10.19
C LEU A 363 -3.84 16.38 9.36
N VAL A 364 -4.33 16.05 8.17
CA VAL A 364 -3.69 15.09 7.27
C VAL A 364 -2.34 15.61 6.78
N MET A 365 -2.28 16.88 6.34
CA MET A 365 -1.04 17.51 5.86
C MET A 365 0.02 17.58 6.98
N LEU A 366 -0.40 17.85 8.22
CA LEU A 366 0.49 17.79 9.39
C LEU A 366 1.00 16.35 9.60
N GLY A 367 0.14 15.33 9.43
CA GLY A 367 0.57 13.93 9.44
C GLY A 367 1.63 13.64 8.39
N PHE A 368 1.49 14.13 7.17
CA PHE A 368 2.49 13.97 6.12
C PHE A 368 3.78 14.75 6.39
N LEU A 369 3.68 15.92 7.01
CA LEU A 369 4.86 16.65 7.47
C LEU A 369 5.65 15.82 8.51
N ILE A 370 4.97 15.18 9.46
CA ILE A 370 5.60 14.25 10.42
C ILE A 370 6.27 13.10 9.67
N PHE A 371 5.54 12.47 8.75
CA PHE A 371 6.04 11.37 7.92
C PHE A 371 7.30 11.69 7.13
N SER A 372 7.48 12.95 6.71
CA SER A 372 8.65 13.41 5.95
C SER A 372 9.95 13.43 6.76
N GLY A 373 9.89 13.34 8.10
CA GLY A 373 11.03 13.50 9.01
C GLY A 373 11.57 14.93 9.14
N LYS A 374 11.08 15.89 8.34
CA LYS A 374 11.57 17.29 8.36
C LYS A 374 11.42 17.98 9.71
N PRO A 375 10.33 17.80 10.49
CA PRO A 375 10.24 18.42 11.82
C PRO A 375 11.35 17.98 12.78
N LEU A 376 11.72 16.70 12.78
CA LEU A 376 12.80 16.17 13.63
C LEU A 376 14.15 16.75 13.22
N LEU A 377 14.42 16.83 11.91
CA LEU A 377 15.62 17.49 11.37
C LEU A 377 15.66 18.99 11.69
N TRP A 378 14.52 19.66 11.64
CA TRP A 378 14.42 21.08 11.97
C TRP A 378 14.70 21.33 13.46
N ILE A 379 14.12 20.54 14.36
CA ILE A 379 14.37 20.58 15.81
C ILE A 379 15.85 20.30 16.12
N SER A 380 16.44 19.27 15.50
CA SER A 380 17.85 18.93 15.73
C SER A 380 18.80 20.06 15.33
N LYS A 381 18.50 20.76 14.22
CA LYS A 381 19.27 21.95 13.82
C LYS A 381 19.12 23.12 14.79
N LEU A 382 17.95 23.35 15.35
CA LEU A 382 17.76 24.39 16.36
C LEU A 382 18.58 24.11 17.63
N ILE A 383 18.63 22.85 18.06
CA ILE A 383 19.38 22.45 19.28
C ILE A 383 20.88 22.48 19.02
N SER A 384 21.37 22.06 17.86
CA SER A 384 22.81 22.00 17.55
C SER A 384 23.48 23.38 17.35
N MET A 385 22.70 24.45 17.37
CA MET A 385 23.17 25.85 17.16
C MET A 385 23.08 26.70 18.44
N GLN A 386 22.64 26.12 19.55
CA GLN A 386 22.78 26.65 20.91
C GLN A 386 24.06 26.15 21.55
#